data_f3dd228507d2460c43f644d683310d03
#
_entry.id   f3dd228507d2460c43f644d683310d03
#
_cell.length_a   1.000
_cell.length_b   1.000
_cell.length_c   1.000
_cell.angle_alpha   90.00
_cell.angle_beta   90.00
_cell.angle_gamma   90.00
#
_symmetry.space_group_name_H-M   'P 1'
#
loop_
_entity.id
_entity.type
_entity.pdbx_description
1 polymer ?
#
loop_
_entity_poly.entity_id
_entity_poly.type
_entity_poly.pdbx_seq_one_letter_code
_entity_poly.pdbx_strand_id
1 'polypeptide(L)'
;KEMPVSQRLLALLHFAAALQQEINPYDEGFGQTPFFDVFLNPEVINHEWVEKVKNHRAKPLFPNDKVCENTAMYFLFRYFLTAVEDRDVLSKVKMAVIGVLIPAYFGNDSWTVHLWSKETEHSDINMNRYKKELRCNANLSVKALAEHLF
;
A
#
# COMPACT_ATOMS: atom_id res chain seq x y z
N LYS A 1 22.64 8.72 11.64
CA LYS A 1 22.28 8.16 10.31
C LYS A 1 20.78 7.89 10.32
N GLU A 2 20.04 8.48 9.38
CA GLU A 2 18.59 8.25 9.32
C GLU A 2 18.28 6.79 8.98
N MET A 3 17.19 6.29 9.56
CA MET A 3 16.70 4.94 9.31
C MET A 3 16.20 4.83 7.86
N PRO A 4 16.60 3.79 7.09
CA PRO A 4 16.12 3.58 5.73
C PRO A 4 14.59 3.54 5.62
N VAL A 5 14.05 3.96 4.47
CA VAL A 5 12.59 3.98 4.21
C VAL A 5 11.95 2.63 4.48
N SER A 6 12.53 1.54 3.98
CA SER A 6 12.00 0.17 4.20
C SER A 6 11.86 -0.18 5.68
N GLN A 7 12.84 0.21 6.50
CA GLN A 7 12.79 -0.03 7.94
C GLN A 7 11.74 0.84 8.65
N ARG A 8 11.58 2.09 8.21
CA ARG A 8 10.53 2.99 8.74
C ARG A 8 9.13 2.46 8.40
N LEU A 9 8.92 1.98 7.18
CA LEU A 9 7.66 1.39 6.76
C LEU A 9 7.35 0.08 7.53
N LEU A 10 8.37 -0.75 7.75
CA LEU A 10 8.22 -1.96 8.56
C LEU A 10 7.84 -1.63 10.00
N ALA A 11 8.51 -0.65 10.62
CA ALA A 11 8.18 -0.22 11.98
C ALA A 11 6.74 0.30 12.08
N LEU A 12 6.29 1.05 11.08
CA LEU A 12 4.91 1.54 10.99
C LEU A 12 3.90 0.38 10.89
N LEU A 13 4.18 -0.63 10.08
CA LEU A 13 3.33 -1.84 9.97
C LEU A 13 3.24 -2.59 11.30
N HIS A 14 4.36 -2.81 11.98
CA HIS A 14 4.38 -3.51 13.26
C HIS A 14 3.63 -2.73 14.34
N PHE A 15 3.80 -1.41 14.39
CA PHE A 15 3.05 -0.54 15.30
C PHE A 15 1.53 -0.64 15.05
N ALA A 16 1.12 -0.54 13.79
CA ALA A 16 -0.29 -0.63 13.40
C ALA A 16 -0.88 -2.01 13.70
N ALA A 17 -0.12 -3.08 13.49
CA ALA A 17 -0.55 -4.44 13.82
C ALA A 17 -0.77 -4.62 15.33
N ALA A 18 0.15 -4.13 16.16
CA ALA A 18 0.01 -4.16 17.61
C ALA A 18 -1.20 -3.35 18.08
N LEU A 19 -1.38 -2.14 17.54
CA LEU A 19 -2.54 -1.30 17.87
C LEU A 19 -3.86 -1.95 17.43
N GLN A 20 -3.89 -2.60 16.28
CA GLN A 20 -5.08 -3.30 15.78
C GLN A 20 -5.50 -4.44 16.71
N GLN A 21 -4.55 -5.19 17.27
CA GLN A 21 -4.85 -6.24 18.25
C GLN A 21 -5.51 -5.69 19.52
N GLU A 22 -5.16 -4.48 19.93
CA GLU A 22 -5.76 -3.83 21.11
C GLU A 22 -7.15 -3.25 20.83
N ILE A 23 -7.37 -2.69 19.64
CA ILE A 23 -8.60 -1.97 19.28
C ILE A 23 -9.69 -2.91 18.80
N ASN A 24 -9.37 -3.77 17.84
CA ASN A 24 -10.31 -4.63 17.14
C ASN A 24 -9.57 -5.78 16.42
N PRO A 25 -9.19 -6.86 17.15
CA PRO A 25 -8.44 -7.96 16.57
C PRO A 25 -9.16 -8.61 15.38
N TYR A 26 -8.42 -8.90 14.29
CA TYR A 26 -8.91 -9.71 13.19
C TYR A 26 -7.76 -10.46 12.51
N ASP A 27 -8.10 -11.55 11.81
CA ASP A 27 -7.14 -12.28 10.98
C ASP A 27 -6.89 -11.53 9.66
N GLU A 28 -5.65 -11.51 9.21
CA GLU A 28 -5.27 -10.80 7.98
C GLU A 28 -5.65 -11.52 6.69
N GLY A 29 -6.40 -12.58 6.80
CA GLY A 29 -7.20 -13.01 5.70
C GLY A 29 -6.96 -14.36 5.07
N PHE A 30 -7.90 -14.67 4.21
CA PHE A 30 -8.06 -15.91 3.50
C PHE A 30 -7.87 -15.77 1.99
N GLY A 31 -7.86 -14.54 1.48
CA GLY A 31 -7.67 -14.25 0.06
C GLY A 31 -6.27 -14.67 -0.41
N GLN A 32 -6.19 -15.17 -1.64
CA GLN A 32 -4.96 -15.70 -2.25
C GLN A 32 -4.60 -14.99 -3.55
N THR A 33 -5.25 -13.87 -3.88
CA THR A 33 -4.91 -13.09 -5.07
C THR A 33 -3.44 -12.70 -5.03
N PRO A 34 -2.64 -13.01 -6.07
CA PRO A 34 -1.23 -12.63 -6.12
C PRO A 34 -1.04 -11.13 -5.97
N PHE A 35 0.04 -10.73 -5.30
CA PHE A 35 0.32 -9.34 -4.95
C PHE A 35 0.10 -8.36 -6.11
N PHE A 36 0.74 -8.60 -7.26
CA PHE A 36 0.62 -7.69 -8.40
C PHE A 36 -0.73 -7.76 -9.10
N ASP A 37 -1.44 -8.89 -9.03
CA ASP A 37 -2.77 -9.04 -9.65
C ASP A 37 -3.83 -8.20 -8.94
N VAL A 38 -3.63 -7.90 -7.66
CA VAL A 38 -4.50 -6.97 -6.92
C VAL A 38 -4.53 -5.60 -7.59
N PHE A 39 -3.41 -5.17 -8.16
CA PHE A 39 -3.22 -3.85 -8.76
C PHE A 39 -3.49 -3.81 -10.27
N LEU A 40 -3.88 -4.92 -10.88
CA LEU A 40 -4.56 -4.96 -12.17
C LEU A 40 -6.01 -4.55 -11.96
N ASN A 41 -6.29 -3.28 -12.17
CA ASN A 41 -7.55 -2.66 -11.76
C ASN A 41 -8.74 -3.18 -12.56
N PRO A 42 -9.89 -3.48 -11.92
CA PRO A 42 -11.13 -3.82 -12.62
C PRO A 42 -11.67 -2.62 -13.44
N GLU A 43 -11.39 -1.39 -12.99
CA GLU A 43 -11.64 -0.18 -13.76
C GLU A 43 -10.33 0.49 -14.14
N VAL A 44 -10.09 0.63 -15.44
CA VAL A 44 -8.87 1.24 -15.97
C VAL A 44 -9.12 2.72 -16.24
N ILE A 45 -8.45 3.59 -15.49
CA ILE A 45 -8.47 5.05 -15.69
C ILE A 45 -7.39 5.46 -16.68
N ASN A 46 -6.21 4.83 -16.59
CA ASN A 46 -5.08 5.11 -17.48
C ASN A 46 -4.39 3.82 -17.92
N HIS A 47 -4.40 3.55 -19.24
CA HIS A 47 -3.77 2.35 -19.80
C HIS A 47 -2.25 2.29 -19.57
N GLU A 48 -1.57 3.42 -19.44
CA GLU A 48 -0.15 3.47 -19.10
C GLU A 48 0.15 2.80 -17.75
N TRP A 49 -0.75 2.96 -16.78
CA TRP A 49 -0.62 2.28 -15.48
C TRP A 49 -0.67 0.76 -15.63
N VAL A 50 -1.63 0.25 -16.39
CA VAL A 50 -1.77 -1.20 -16.63
C VAL A 50 -0.51 -1.79 -17.26
N GLU A 51 0.08 -1.10 -18.23
CA GLU A 51 1.34 -1.54 -18.86
C GLU A 51 2.52 -1.51 -17.87
N LYS A 52 2.60 -0.49 -17.02
CA LYS A 52 3.62 -0.42 -15.95
C LYS A 52 3.53 -1.62 -15.00
N VAL A 53 2.33 -1.98 -14.54
CA VAL A 53 2.13 -3.10 -13.60
C VAL A 53 2.61 -4.43 -14.19
N LYS A 54 2.49 -4.61 -15.51
CA LYS A 54 3.00 -5.81 -16.20
C LYS A 54 4.53 -5.89 -16.24
N ASN A 55 5.23 -4.78 -16.15
CA ASN A 55 6.68 -4.64 -16.31
C ASN A 55 7.38 -4.13 -15.05
N HIS A 56 7.02 -4.67 -13.89
CA HIS A 56 7.61 -4.28 -12.61
C HIS A 56 9.02 -4.83 -12.40
N ARG A 57 9.80 -4.17 -11.55
CA ARG A 57 11.11 -4.66 -11.10
C ARG A 57 10.96 -5.91 -10.22
N ALA A 58 12.03 -6.71 -10.11
CA ALA A 58 12.06 -7.86 -9.20
C ALA A 58 12.05 -7.44 -7.73
N LYS A 59 12.66 -6.27 -7.40
CA LYS A 59 12.68 -5.69 -6.06
C LYS A 59 12.35 -4.20 -6.12
N PRO A 60 11.69 -3.65 -5.09
CA PRO A 60 11.43 -2.22 -5.03
C PRO A 60 12.72 -1.43 -4.77
N LEU A 61 12.78 -0.23 -5.30
CA LEU A 61 13.84 0.74 -5.03
C LEU A 61 13.23 2.00 -4.42
N PHE A 62 13.88 2.53 -3.39
CA PHE A 62 13.48 3.76 -2.70
C PHE A 62 14.54 4.85 -2.92
N PRO A 63 14.66 5.40 -4.15
CA PRO A 63 15.77 6.30 -4.50
C PRO A 63 15.64 7.69 -3.89
N ASN A 64 14.45 8.07 -3.43
CA ASN A 64 14.18 9.40 -2.90
C ASN A 64 13.35 9.32 -1.62
N ASP A 65 14.03 9.42 -0.47
CA ASP A 65 13.40 9.35 0.86
C ASP A 65 12.29 10.39 1.03
N LYS A 66 12.48 11.60 0.50
CA LYS A 66 11.50 12.67 0.62
C LYS A 66 10.20 12.39 -0.14
N VAL A 67 10.30 11.83 -1.34
CA VAL A 67 9.12 11.40 -2.11
C VAL A 67 8.38 10.29 -1.38
N CYS A 68 9.11 9.30 -0.87
CA CYS A 68 8.52 8.19 -0.10
C CYS A 68 7.81 8.70 1.17
N GLU A 69 8.46 9.56 1.92
CA GLU A 69 7.92 10.17 3.14
C GLU A 69 6.64 10.96 2.85
N ASN A 70 6.70 11.87 1.88
CA ASN A 70 5.54 12.69 1.50
C ASN A 70 4.37 11.82 1.01
N THR A 71 4.63 10.76 0.26
CA THR A 71 3.60 9.84 -0.23
C THR A 71 2.96 9.08 0.92
N ALA A 72 3.76 8.53 1.84
CA ALA A 72 3.24 7.85 3.03
C ALA A 72 2.37 8.78 3.88
N MET A 73 2.84 10.00 4.13
CA MET A 73 2.11 11.01 4.89
C MET A 73 0.80 11.40 4.20
N TYR A 74 0.81 11.56 2.88
CA TYR A 74 -0.40 11.86 2.10
C TYR A 74 -1.48 10.79 2.31
N PHE A 75 -1.15 9.51 2.16
CA PHE A 75 -2.11 8.41 2.33
C PHE A 75 -2.55 8.28 3.79
N LEU A 76 -1.66 8.48 4.76
CA LEU A 76 -2.03 8.47 6.18
C LEU A 76 -3.03 9.59 6.50
N PHE A 77 -2.74 10.83 6.12
CA PHE A 77 -3.67 11.94 6.38
C PHE A 77 -5.01 11.77 5.70
N ARG A 78 -5.02 11.20 4.50
CA ARG A 78 -6.25 11.05 3.75
C ARG A 78 -7.18 9.96 4.29
N TYR A 79 -6.63 8.85 4.75
CA TYR A 79 -7.43 7.65 5.08
C TYR A 79 -7.46 7.28 6.57
N PHE A 80 -6.47 7.69 7.34
CA PHE A 80 -6.35 7.24 8.73
C PHE A 80 -7.54 7.66 9.61
N LEU A 81 -8.12 8.84 9.38
CA LEU A 81 -9.25 9.32 10.18
C LEU A 81 -10.49 8.43 10.05
N THR A 82 -10.67 7.72 8.95
CA THR A 82 -11.78 6.77 8.79
C THR A 82 -11.67 5.56 9.70
N ALA A 83 -10.49 5.29 10.28
CA ALA A 83 -10.29 4.24 11.28
C ALA A 83 -11.08 4.49 12.57
N VAL A 84 -11.47 5.72 12.84
CA VAL A 84 -12.37 6.07 13.96
C VAL A 84 -13.74 5.42 13.78
N GLU A 85 -14.19 5.31 12.55
CA GLU A 85 -15.51 4.77 12.21
C GLU A 85 -15.49 3.24 12.12
N ASP A 86 -14.53 2.69 11.37
CA ASP A 86 -14.46 1.24 11.06
C ASP A 86 -13.55 0.43 11.99
N ARG A 87 -12.79 1.10 12.86
CA ARG A 87 -11.83 0.49 13.79
C ARG A 87 -10.76 -0.36 13.10
N ASP A 88 -10.43 -0.01 11.86
CA ASP A 88 -9.43 -0.70 11.04
C ASP A 88 -8.21 0.19 10.78
N VAL A 89 -7.35 0.30 11.77
CA VAL A 89 -6.09 1.06 11.71
C VAL A 89 -5.09 0.38 10.76
N LEU A 90 -5.01 -0.95 10.85
CA LEU A 90 -3.99 -1.71 10.10
C LEU A 90 -4.15 -1.56 8.59
N SER A 91 -5.37 -1.67 8.06
CA SER A 91 -5.60 -1.49 6.61
C SER A 91 -5.28 -0.09 6.13
N LYS A 92 -5.50 0.96 6.95
CA LYS A 92 -5.13 2.34 6.59
C LYS A 92 -3.61 2.51 6.52
N VAL A 93 -2.87 1.91 7.45
CA VAL A 93 -1.41 1.92 7.43
C VAL A 93 -0.88 1.08 6.27
N LYS A 94 -1.45 -0.10 6.01
CA LYS A 94 -1.11 -0.89 4.82
C LYS A 94 -1.32 -0.08 3.53
N MET A 95 -2.39 0.69 3.43
CA MET A 95 -2.63 1.56 2.27
C MET A 95 -1.50 2.59 2.08
N ALA A 96 -1.02 3.19 3.15
CA ALA A 96 0.11 4.11 3.09
C ALA A 96 1.41 3.40 2.67
N VAL A 97 1.67 2.21 3.19
CA VAL A 97 2.83 1.39 2.80
C VAL A 97 2.76 0.99 1.33
N ILE A 98 1.60 0.53 0.86
CA ILE A 98 1.36 0.21 -0.56
C ILE A 98 1.53 1.45 -1.43
N GLY A 99 1.08 2.61 -0.97
CA GLY A 99 1.24 3.88 -1.68
C GLY A 99 2.70 4.24 -1.96
N VAL A 100 3.62 3.80 -1.12
CA VAL A 100 5.08 3.94 -1.32
C VAL A 100 5.66 2.75 -2.07
N LEU A 101 5.26 1.53 -1.69
CA LEU A 101 5.83 0.28 -2.20
C LEU A 101 5.53 0.05 -3.69
N ILE A 102 4.31 0.28 -4.13
CA ILE A 102 3.93 0.07 -5.53
C ILE A 102 4.73 0.97 -6.48
N PRO A 103 4.78 2.30 -6.30
CA PRO A 103 5.65 3.12 -7.13
C PRO A 103 7.13 2.73 -7.08
N ALA A 104 7.60 2.20 -5.96
CA ALA A 104 9.00 1.77 -5.81
C ALA A 104 9.39 0.62 -6.75
N TYR A 105 8.44 -0.21 -7.18
CA TYR A 105 8.65 -1.23 -8.20
C TYR A 105 8.83 -0.65 -9.62
N PHE A 106 8.48 0.62 -9.83
CA PHE A 106 8.48 1.28 -11.14
C PHE A 106 9.40 2.52 -11.20
N GLY A 107 10.24 2.73 -10.20
CA GLY A 107 11.21 3.82 -10.16
C GLY A 107 10.93 4.93 -9.15
N ASN A 108 9.73 4.95 -8.55
CA ASN A 108 9.34 5.88 -7.48
C ASN A 108 9.57 7.37 -7.83
N ASP A 109 9.37 7.75 -9.10
CA ASP A 109 9.33 9.14 -9.52
C ASP A 109 7.96 9.76 -9.32
N SER A 110 7.88 11.09 -9.39
CA SER A 110 6.62 11.83 -9.17
C SER A 110 5.52 11.44 -10.17
N TRP A 111 5.88 11.11 -11.40
CA TRP A 111 4.91 10.68 -12.41
C TRP A 111 4.30 9.31 -12.07
N THR A 112 5.11 8.36 -11.65
CA THR A 112 4.65 7.03 -11.23
C THR A 112 3.72 7.12 -10.01
N VAL A 113 4.08 7.95 -9.03
CA VAL A 113 3.21 8.21 -7.85
C VAL A 113 1.89 8.85 -8.27
N HIS A 114 1.92 9.79 -9.21
CA HIS A 114 0.71 10.43 -9.76
C HIS A 114 -0.20 9.42 -10.47
N LEU A 115 0.35 8.56 -11.32
CA LEU A 115 -0.40 7.52 -12.01
C LEU A 115 -1.05 6.54 -11.02
N TRP A 116 -0.29 6.10 -10.02
CA TRP A 116 -0.80 5.23 -8.97
C TRP A 116 -1.96 5.87 -8.19
N SER A 117 -1.79 7.11 -7.75
CA SER A 117 -2.83 7.85 -7.05
C SER A 117 -4.09 8.01 -7.91
N LYS A 118 -3.93 8.34 -9.18
CA LYS A 118 -5.04 8.52 -10.12
C LYS A 118 -5.83 7.23 -10.33
N GLU A 119 -5.17 6.11 -10.59
CA GLU A 119 -5.82 4.80 -10.76
C GLU A 119 -6.53 4.34 -9.49
N THR A 120 -5.99 4.67 -8.33
CA THR A 120 -6.52 4.24 -7.04
C THR A 120 -7.67 5.11 -6.57
N GLU A 121 -7.49 6.42 -6.56
CA GLU A 121 -8.38 7.35 -5.87
C GLU A 121 -9.51 7.90 -6.75
N HIS A 122 -9.38 7.83 -8.06
CA HIS A 122 -10.39 8.31 -9.00
C HIS A 122 -11.40 7.22 -9.43
N SER A 123 -11.32 6.05 -8.79
CA SER A 123 -12.25 4.94 -9.02
C SER A 123 -12.72 4.35 -7.70
N ASP A 124 -14.00 4.45 -7.43
CA ASP A 124 -14.63 3.81 -6.27
C ASP A 124 -14.54 2.28 -6.36
N ILE A 125 -14.59 1.72 -7.56
CA ILE A 125 -14.46 0.27 -7.81
C ILE A 125 -13.08 -0.20 -7.38
N ASN A 126 -12.02 0.48 -7.81
CA ASN A 126 -10.65 0.14 -7.46
C ASN A 126 -10.40 0.36 -5.96
N MET A 127 -10.86 1.47 -5.39
CA MET A 127 -10.69 1.77 -3.97
C MET A 127 -11.39 0.73 -3.09
N ASN A 128 -12.60 0.33 -3.42
CA ASN A 128 -13.34 -0.70 -2.67
C ASN A 128 -12.65 -2.06 -2.76
N ARG A 129 -12.10 -2.41 -3.92
CA ARG A 129 -11.27 -3.61 -4.10
C ARG A 129 -10.05 -3.57 -3.19
N TYR A 130 -9.29 -2.48 -3.18
CA TYR A 130 -8.09 -2.36 -2.34
C TYR A 130 -8.40 -2.44 -0.85
N LYS A 131 -9.45 -1.79 -0.40
CA LYS A 131 -9.90 -1.88 1.00
C LYS A 131 -10.17 -3.32 1.41
N LYS A 132 -10.86 -4.09 0.57
CA LYS A 132 -11.14 -5.51 0.81
C LYS A 132 -9.85 -6.34 0.80
N GLU A 133 -9.02 -6.18 -0.21
CA GLU A 133 -7.77 -6.93 -0.36
C GLU A 133 -6.77 -6.65 0.78
N LEU A 134 -6.62 -5.40 1.20
CA LEU A 134 -5.75 -5.04 2.32
C LEU A 134 -6.18 -5.68 3.65
N ARG A 135 -7.46 -5.93 3.83
CA ARG A 135 -8.00 -6.57 5.02
C ARG A 135 -7.96 -8.11 4.94
N CYS A 136 -8.27 -8.68 3.77
CA CYS A 136 -8.62 -10.09 3.64
C CYS A 136 -7.60 -10.94 2.85
N ASN A 137 -6.61 -10.34 2.20
CA ASN A 137 -5.67 -11.07 1.35
C ASN A 137 -4.38 -11.40 2.12
N ALA A 138 -4.06 -12.70 2.24
CA ALA A 138 -2.85 -13.16 2.91
C ALA A 138 -1.55 -12.66 2.24
N ASN A 139 -1.58 -12.39 0.93
CA ASN A 139 -0.45 -11.81 0.20
C ASN A 139 -0.24 -10.32 0.48
N LEU A 140 -1.15 -9.68 1.21
CA LEU A 140 -1.04 -8.32 1.73
C LEU A 140 -0.99 -8.27 3.27
N SER A 141 -0.72 -9.40 3.92
CA SER A 141 -0.47 -9.45 5.37
C SER A 141 0.77 -8.64 5.75
N VAL A 142 0.90 -8.28 7.02
CA VAL A 142 2.11 -7.60 7.53
C VAL A 142 3.37 -8.38 7.17
N LYS A 143 3.33 -9.71 7.34
CA LYS A 143 4.45 -10.60 6.98
C LYS A 143 4.79 -10.51 5.49
N ALA A 144 3.80 -10.63 4.62
CA ALA A 144 3.99 -10.56 3.17
C ALA A 144 4.53 -9.19 2.74
N LEU A 145 3.99 -8.09 3.28
CA LEU A 145 4.49 -6.75 2.98
C LEU A 145 5.93 -6.54 3.48
N ALA A 146 6.27 -7.10 4.64
CA ALA A 146 7.65 -7.07 5.14
C ALA A 146 8.62 -7.73 4.17
N GLU A 147 8.25 -8.87 3.57
CA GLU A 147 9.05 -9.56 2.55
C GLU A 147 9.25 -8.71 1.28
N HIS A 148 8.26 -7.92 0.89
CA HIS A 148 8.38 -6.98 -0.23
C HIS A 148 9.30 -5.79 0.06
N LEU A 149 9.45 -5.37 1.30
CA LEU A 149 10.29 -4.23 1.68
C LEU A 149 11.80 -4.56 1.66
N PHE A 150 12.17 -5.82 1.65
CA PHE A 150 13.54 -6.32 1.70
C PHE A 150 13.82 -7.41 0.65
#